data_a5aeb9c350f0b384ebe8d342ae752c42
#
_entry.id   a5aeb9c350f0b384ebe8d342ae752c42
#
_cell.length_a   1.000
_cell.length_b   1.000
_cell.length_c   1.000
_cell.angle_alpha   90.00
_cell.angle_beta   90.00
_cell.angle_gamma   90.00
#
_symmetry.space_group_name_H-M   'P 1'
#
loop_
_entity.id
_entity.type
_entity.pdbx_description
1 polymer ?
#
loop_
_entity_poly.entity_id
_entity_poly.type
_entity_poly.pdbx_seq_one_letter_code
_entity_poly.pdbx_strand_id
1 'polypeptide(L)'
;MTSASAPTTPRTRETASASRAGCSQPRDAASAPRAGAPQARAGGSPAREAVSPAPVAVSPPRTPAAAASRRPSEGSVHSWDLSTGVDGPGTRFVTFLSGCPLTCLYCHNPDTWKMRDGTRTSADSVIAEASKYVRFISVSGGGATVSGGEPLLQPVFTGELLHRMKHELGLHTALDTSGFLGARATDALLRDTDLVLLDLKSWDPDTYKKVTGRPLRPTLDFARRLADLGQEVHVRFVLVPGLTDDPANVEGVAAFAAGLGNVSRVDVLPFHKLGEAKWQALAKPFTLHDTPSPTHEQVAAAREVFRAHGLTAV
;
A
#
# COMPACT_ATOMS: atom_id res chain seq x y z
N MET A 1 60.02 -20.72 -17.55
CA MET A 1 60.72 -19.49 -17.95
C MET A 1 59.67 -18.70 -18.74
N THR A 2 59.10 -17.63 -18.28
CA THR A 2 59.53 -16.41 -17.64
C THR A 2 58.38 -15.85 -16.80
N SER A 3 58.74 -15.41 -15.59
CA SER A 3 57.94 -14.66 -14.63
C SER A 3 57.70 -13.23 -15.10
N ALA A 4 56.51 -12.68 -14.86
CA ALA A 4 56.30 -11.24 -14.89
C ALA A 4 55.36 -10.84 -13.75
N SER A 5 55.88 -9.95 -12.92
CA SER A 5 55.39 -9.41 -11.66
C SER A 5 54.24 -8.41 -11.85
N ALA A 6 53.32 -8.36 -10.87
CA ALA A 6 52.31 -7.33 -10.69
C ALA A 6 52.89 -6.04 -10.09
N PRO A 7 52.36 -4.86 -10.39
CA PRO A 7 52.67 -3.64 -9.65
C PRO A 7 51.61 -3.34 -8.58
N THR A 8 52.14 -3.00 -7.41
CA THR A 8 51.49 -2.51 -6.20
C THR A 8 51.04 -1.04 -6.39
N THR A 9 49.84 -0.69 -6.01
CA THR A 9 49.37 0.72 -5.88
C THR A 9 49.29 1.15 -4.42
N PRO A 10 49.60 2.40 -4.09
CA PRO A 10 49.56 2.89 -2.71
C PRO A 10 48.20 3.47 -2.34
N ARG A 11 47.80 3.19 -1.08
CA ARG A 11 46.66 3.80 -0.39
C ARG A 11 46.96 5.27 -0.06
N THR A 12 46.07 6.17 -0.44
CA THR A 12 45.98 7.50 0.16
C THR A 12 44.75 7.55 1.08
N ARG A 13 45.03 7.84 2.36
CA ARG A 13 44.04 8.25 3.37
C ARG A 13 43.80 9.76 3.17
N GLU A 14 42.52 10.14 3.04
CA GLU A 14 42.12 11.52 3.24
C GLU A 14 41.14 11.60 4.41
N THR A 15 41.50 12.44 5.35
CA THR A 15 40.79 12.76 6.58
C THR A 15 39.76 13.86 6.29
N ALA A 16 38.50 13.63 6.55
CA ALA A 16 37.48 14.67 6.51
C ALA A 16 37.23 15.25 7.91
N SER A 17 37.44 16.54 7.99
CA SER A 17 37.24 17.43 9.13
C SER A 17 35.76 17.69 9.33
N ALA A 18 35.29 17.56 10.58
CA ALA A 18 33.96 17.94 11.02
C ALA A 18 33.92 19.45 11.33
N SER A 19 33.05 20.20 10.69
CA SER A 19 32.68 21.54 11.11
C SER A 19 31.31 21.54 11.77
N ARG A 20 31.31 21.94 13.05
CA ARG A 20 30.12 22.28 13.85
C ARG A 20 29.68 23.72 13.49
N ALA A 21 28.40 23.91 13.23
CA ALA A 21 27.69 25.19 13.32
C ALA A 21 26.37 24.87 14.01
N GLY A 22 26.09 25.34 15.16
CA GLY A 22 25.87 26.65 15.68
C GLY A 22 24.34 26.83 15.76
N CYS A 23 23.73 26.36 16.90
CA CYS A 23 22.33 26.57 17.27
C CYS A 23 22.17 28.02 17.78
N SER A 24 21.27 28.81 17.23
CA SER A 24 20.77 30.04 17.81
C SER A 24 19.25 30.11 17.69
N GLN A 25 18.61 30.03 18.84
CA GLN A 25 17.22 30.40 19.02
C GLN A 25 17.12 31.92 19.19
N PRO A 26 16.02 32.57 18.83
CA PRO A 26 15.52 33.76 19.51
C PRO A 26 14.27 33.44 20.32
N ARG A 27 14.34 33.80 21.60
CA ARG A 27 13.19 34.10 22.43
C ARG A 27 12.74 35.49 22.06
N ASP A 28 11.43 35.74 22.00
CA ASP A 28 10.84 36.90 22.65
C ASP A 28 9.33 36.72 22.80
N ALA A 29 8.89 37.15 23.98
CA ALA A 29 7.54 37.14 24.49
C ALA A 29 6.83 38.46 24.12
N ALA A 30 5.53 38.41 23.84
CA ALA A 30 4.64 39.56 23.97
C ALA A 30 3.20 39.11 24.28
N SER A 31 2.84 39.29 25.50
CA SER A 31 1.64 39.86 26.12
C SER A 31 0.30 39.82 25.38
N ALA A 32 -0.67 39.22 26.05
CA ALA A 32 -2.10 39.33 25.82
C ALA A 32 -2.66 40.69 26.33
N PRO A 33 -3.82 41.10 25.85
CA PRO A 33 -4.75 41.87 26.69
C PRO A 33 -6.05 41.09 26.95
N ARG A 34 -6.47 41.19 28.22
CA ARG A 34 -7.79 40.79 28.74
C ARG A 34 -8.84 41.85 28.33
N ALA A 35 -10.03 41.40 27.96
CA ALA A 35 -11.29 42.12 28.06
C ALA A 35 -12.37 41.05 28.23
N GLY A 36 -13.15 41.03 29.26
CA GLY A 36 -14.15 41.98 29.69
C GLY A 36 -15.47 41.20 29.68
N ALA A 37 -15.93 40.66 30.84
CA ALA A 37 -17.20 39.99 31.01
C ALA A 37 -18.35 41.02 31.03
N PRO A 38 -19.54 40.75 30.48
CA PRO A 38 -20.75 41.47 30.80
C PRO A 38 -21.58 40.72 31.85
N GLN A 39 -22.10 41.53 32.76
CA GLN A 39 -22.93 41.18 33.91
C GLN A 39 -24.32 40.66 33.49
N ALA A 40 -24.80 39.73 34.31
CA ALA A 40 -26.15 39.19 34.29
C ALA A 40 -27.20 40.23 34.70
N ARG A 41 -28.31 40.30 33.98
CA ARG A 41 -29.56 40.90 34.44
C ARG A 41 -30.53 39.80 34.87
N ALA A 42 -30.97 39.94 36.12
CA ALA A 42 -32.02 39.15 36.71
C ALA A 42 -33.40 39.56 36.11
N GLY A 43 -34.19 38.57 35.74
CA GLY A 43 -35.61 38.70 35.39
C GLY A 43 -36.36 37.51 35.94
N GLY A 44 -37.32 37.79 36.80
CA GLY A 44 -38.00 36.84 37.66
C GLY A 44 -38.98 35.89 37.01
N SER A 45 -39.29 34.94 37.79
CA SER A 45 -40.19 33.80 37.78
C SER A 45 -41.57 33.98 37.15
N PRO A 46 -42.23 32.88 36.71
CA PRO A 46 -43.11 32.20 37.67
C PRO A 46 -42.94 30.66 37.70
N ALA A 47 -43.26 30.11 38.84
CA ALA A 47 -43.30 28.70 39.18
C ALA A 47 -44.23 27.92 38.25
N ARG A 48 -43.70 26.81 37.70
CA ARG A 48 -44.54 25.75 37.12
C ARG A 48 -44.41 24.48 38.00
N GLU A 49 -45.54 23.93 38.33
CA GLU A 49 -45.74 22.74 39.09
C GLU A 49 -44.91 21.56 38.52
N ALA A 50 -44.23 20.90 39.44
CA ALA A 50 -43.45 19.69 39.15
C ALA A 50 -44.39 18.51 38.96
N VAL A 51 -44.55 18.07 37.69
CA VAL A 51 -45.13 16.77 37.37
C VAL A 51 -43.97 15.76 37.41
N SER A 52 -43.98 14.89 38.41
CA SER A 52 -43.04 13.75 38.49
C SER A 52 -43.22 12.81 37.29
N PRO A 53 -42.17 12.54 36.50
CA PRO A 53 -42.26 11.51 35.50
C PRO A 53 -42.22 10.13 36.14
N ALA A 54 -43.10 9.24 35.68
CA ALA A 54 -43.12 7.85 36.07
C ALA A 54 -41.77 7.15 35.74
N PRO A 55 -41.34 6.14 36.48
CA PRO A 55 -40.07 5.46 36.27
C PRO A 55 -40.10 4.76 34.91
N VAL A 56 -39.19 5.20 34.01
CA VAL A 56 -38.89 4.51 32.78
C VAL A 56 -38.15 3.22 33.14
N ALA A 57 -38.78 2.06 32.85
CA ALA A 57 -38.13 0.77 33.00
C ALA A 57 -36.92 0.71 32.05
N VAL A 58 -35.71 0.85 32.60
CA VAL A 58 -34.46 0.64 31.87
C VAL A 58 -34.30 -0.87 31.68
N SER A 59 -34.55 -1.32 30.46
CA SER A 59 -34.20 -2.71 30.09
C SER A 59 -32.70 -2.90 30.25
N PRO A 60 -32.25 -4.05 30.86
CA PRO A 60 -30.81 -4.30 30.99
C PRO A 60 -30.15 -4.31 29.61
N PRO A 61 -28.88 -3.85 29.51
CA PRO A 61 -28.15 -3.88 28.26
C PRO A 61 -28.11 -5.32 27.74
N ARG A 62 -28.61 -5.51 26.51
CA ARG A 62 -28.52 -6.82 25.84
C ARG A 62 -27.02 -7.12 25.72
N THR A 63 -26.56 -8.11 26.46
CA THR A 63 -25.25 -8.71 26.25
C THR A 63 -25.09 -9.03 24.76
N PRO A 64 -24.04 -8.58 24.09
CA PRO A 64 -23.84 -8.97 22.71
C PRO A 64 -23.82 -10.49 22.67
N ALA A 65 -24.71 -11.08 21.87
CA ALA A 65 -24.75 -12.51 21.65
C ALA A 65 -23.32 -12.96 21.32
N ALA A 66 -22.80 -13.90 22.09
CA ALA A 66 -21.48 -14.49 21.89
C ALA A 66 -21.36 -14.79 20.41
N ALA A 67 -20.39 -14.14 19.75
CA ALA A 67 -20.08 -14.40 18.36
C ALA A 67 -19.82 -15.90 18.26
N ALA A 68 -20.72 -16.62 17.60
CA ALA A 68 -20.56 -18.05 17.34
C ALA A 68 -19.14 -18.20 16.78
N SER A 69 -18.33 -19.05 17.39
CA SER A 69 -16.92 -19.25 17.07
C SER A 69 -16.80 -19.74 15.63
N ARG A 70 -16.76 -18.79 14.71
CA ARG A 70 -16.52 -19.06 13.31
C ARG A 70 -15.07 -19.52 13.22
N ARG A 71 -14.85 -20.74 12.72
CA ARG A 71 -13.49 -21.20 12.49
C ARG A 71 -12.77 -20.15 11.60
N PRO A 72 -11.54 -19.72 11.96
CA PRO A 72 -10.79 -18.77 11.17
C PRO A 72 -10.60 -19.31 9.76
N SER A 73 -10.65 -18.44 8.76
CA SER A 73 -10.38 -18.86 7.39
C SER A 73 -8.90 -19.25 7.27
N GLU A 74 -8.63 -20.12 6.33
CA GLU A 74 -7.27 -20.52 5.97
C GLU A 74 -6.96 -20.07 4.54
N GLY A 75 -5.72 -19.60 4.35
CA GLY A 75 -5.21 -19.20 3.06
C GLY A 75 -3.85 -19.80 2.76
N SER A 76 -3.45 -19.71 1.52
CA SER A 76 -2.10 -20.06 1.07
C SER A 76 -1.21 -18.83 1.19
N VAL A 77 -0.33 -18.82 2.19
CA VAL A 77 0.62 -17.75 2.50
C VAL A 77 2.00 -18.15 1.98
N HIS A 78 2.65 -17.25 1.25
CA HIS A 78 4.04 -17.41 0.83
C HIS A 78 4.98 -17.05 1.98
N SER A 79 4.84 -15.85 2.50
CA SER A 79 5.70 -15.30 3.56
C SER A 79 5.06 -14.05 4.17
N TRP A 80 5.72 -13.49 5.16
CA TRP A 80 5.46 -12.13 5.65
C TRP A 80 6.79 -11.40 5.85
N ASP A 81 6.75 -10.08 5.85
CA ASP A 81 7.91 -9.22 6.06
C ASP A 81 7.51 -7.88 6.70
N LEU A 82 8.49 -7.16 7.24
CA LEU A 82 8.37 -5.77 7.64
C LEU A 82 9.00 -4.89 6.56
N SER A 83 8.17 -4.19 5.82
CA SER A 83 8.58 -3.34 4.70
C SER A 83 8.37 -1.86 5.03
N THR A 84 9.30 -1.00 4.60
CA THR A 84 9.20 0.45 4.83
C THR A 84 9.18 1.20 3.50
N GLY A 85 8.07 1.91 3.25
CA GLY A 85 7.91 2.83 2.12
C GLY A 85 7.71 2.19 0.74
N VAL A 86 7.71 0.86 0.62
CA VAL A 86 7.53 0.14 -0.64
C VAL A 86 6.10 -0.40 -0.80
N ASP A 87 5.57 -0.97 0.28
CA ASP A 87 4.26 -1.63 0.27
C ASP A 87 3.17 -0.74 0.94
N GLY A 88 3.31 0.57 0.81
CA GLY A 88 2.44 1.59 1.36
C GLY A 88 3.16 2.52 2.35
N PRO A 89 2.44 3.47 2.97
CA PRO A 89 3.03 4.48 3.84
C PRO A 89 3.56 3.88 5.16
N GLY A 90 4.67 4.43 5.67
CA GLY A 90 5.32 4.02 6.92
C GLY A 90 5.93 2.63 6.85
N THR A 91 6.13 2.00 8.01
CA THR A 91 6.56 0.60 8.10
C THR A 91 5.34 -0.31 8.19
N ARG A 92 5.29 -1.35 7.38
CA ARG A 92 4.12 -2.20 7.23
C ARG A 92 4.44 -3.67 7.50
N PHE A 93 3.51 -4.33 8.18
CA PHE A 93 3.49 -5.79 8.20
C PHE A 93 2.85 -6.27 6.90
N VAL A 94 3.64 -6.85 6.02
CA VAL A 94 3.18 -7.30 4.71
C VAL A 94 2.98 -8.80 4.72
N THR A 95 1.77 -9.26 4.41
CA THR A 95 1.48 -10.68 4.21
C THR A 95 1.45 -10.96 2.71
N PHE A 96 2.39 -11.75 2.22
CA PHE A 96 2.45 -12.18 0.83
C PHE A 96 1.69 -13.49 0.63
N LEU A 97 0.62 -13.45 -0.15
CA LEU A 97 -0.20 -14.62 -0.48
C LEU A 97 0.35 -15.33 -1.72
N SER A 98 0.15 -16.64 -1.79
CA SER A 98 0.43 -17.45 -2.98
C SER A 98 -0.79 -17.54 -3.88
N GLY A 99 -0.52 -17.66 -5.19
CA GLY A 99 -1.52 -17.72 -6.25
C GLY A 99 -1.66 -16.39 -6.97
N CYS A 100 -1.40 -16.38 -8.29
CA CYS A 100 -1.60 -15.21 -9.15
C CYS A 100 -2.09 -15.69 -10.53
N PRO A 101 -3.16 -15.08 -11.07
CA PRO A 101 -3.62 -15.41 -12.42
C PRO A 101 -2.78 -14.72 -13.51
N LEU A 102 -1.92 -13.74 -13.14
CA LEU A 102 -1.03 -13.05 -14.04
C LEU A 102 0.33 -13.74 -14.11
N THR A 103 1.04 -13.53 -15.22
CA THR A 103 2.41 -14.00 -15.45
C THR A 103 3.30 -12.85 -15.89
N CYS A 104 3.36 -11.80 -15.07
CA CYS A 104 4.04 -10.57 -15.43
C CYS A 104 5.51 -10.81 -15.77
N LEU A 105 5.99 -10.25 -16.90
CA LEU A 105 7.35 -10.47 -17.41
C LEU A 105 8.44 -9.97 -16.43
N TYR A 106 8.14 -8.98 -15.61
CA TYR A 106 9.06 -8.42 -14.61
C TYR A 106 8.66 -8.78 -13.16
N CYS A 107 7.97 -9.91 -12.97
CA CYS A 107 7.52 -10.31 -11.63
C CYS A 107 8.73 -10.51 -10.68
N HIS A 108 8.72 -9.85 -9.53
CA HIS A 108 9.75 -10.03 -8.50
C HIS A 108 9.53 -11.31 -7.68
N ASN A 109 8.29 -11.81 -7.66
CA ASN A 109 7.89 -12.95 -6.86
C ASN A 109 7.22 -14.04 -7.72
N PRO A 110 7.90 -14.58 -8.77
CA PRO A 110 7.33 -15.64 -9.61
C PRO A 110 7.09 -16.95 -8.84
N ASP A 111 7.72 -17.08 -7.67
CA ASP A 111 7.52 -18.15 -6.69
C ASP A 111 6.13 -18.09 -6.01
N THR A 112 5.44 -16.96 -6.07
CA THR A 112 4.06 -16.84 -5.56
C THR A 112 2.98 -17.24 -6.57
N TRP A 113 3.29 -17.56 -7.82
CA TRP A 113 2.27 -17.78 -8.86
C TRP A 113 1.32 -18.94 -8.62
N LYS A 114 1.79 -19.99 -7.97
CA LYS A 114 0.97 -21.18 -7.72
C LYS A 114 0.52 -21.23 -6.26
N MET A 115 -0.77 -21.33 -6.03
CA MET A 115 -1.32 -21.47 -4.68
C MET A 115 -0.75 -22.64 -3.89
N ARG A 116 -0.44 -23.75 -4.57
CA ARG A 116 0.12 -24.95 -3.93
C ARG A 116 1.55 -24.78 -3.41
N ASP A 117 2.25 -23.73 -3.85
CA ASP A 117 3.64 -23.47 -3.46
C ASP A 117 3.71 -22.62 -2.15
N GLY A 118 2.58 -22.14 -1.66
CA GLY A 118 2.48 -21.49 -0.35
C GLY A 118 2.12 -22.47 0.78
N THR A 119 2.25 -21.97 2.00
CA THR A 119 1.91 -22.70 3.22
C THR A 119 0.47 -22.41 3.63
N ARG A 120 -0.32 -23.44 3.88
CA ARG A 120 -1.67 -23.30 4.42
C ARG A 120 -1.60 -22.73 5.83
N THR A 121 -2.15 -21.54 6.03
CA THR A 121 -2.01 -20.75 7.26
C THR A 121 -3.37 -20.19 7.66
N SER A 122 -3.72 -20.28 8.94
CA SER A 122 -4.95 -19.69 9.46
C SER A 122 -4.82 -18.18 9.64
N ALA A 123 -5.92 -17.46 9.54
CA ALA A 123 -5.96 -16.03 9.86
C ALA A 123 -5.47 -15.76 11.28
N ASP A 124 -5.80 -16.63 12.26
CA ASP A 124 -5.31 -16.53 13.65
C ASP A 124 -3.78 -16.48 13.71
N SER A 125 -3.12 -17.35 12.96
CA SER A 125 -1.65 -17.40 12.94
C SER A 125 -1.04 -16.12 12.39
N VAL A 126 -1.61 -15.56 11.32
CA VAL A 126 -1.13 -14.29 10.72
C VAL A 126 -1.36 -13.13 11.67
N ILE A 127 -2.55 -13.04 12.29
CA ILE A 127 -2.87 -11.96 13.24
C ILE A 127 -2.00 -12.05 14.50
N ALA A 128 -1.79 -13.26 15.03
CA ALA A 128 -0.89 -13.47 16.17
C ALA A 128 0.55 -13.03 15.84
N GLU A 129 1.03 -13.27 14.62
CA GLU A 129 2.35 -12.79 14.19
C GLU A 129 2.37 -11.26 14.07
N ALA A 130 1.42 -10.66 13.34
CA ALA A 130 1.32 -9.22 13.15
C ALA A 130 1.22 -8.46 14.47
N SER A 131 0.53 -9.01 15.48
CA SER A 131 0.33 -8.39 16.79
C SER A 131 1.63 -8.09 17.52
N LYS A 132 2.69 -8.85 17.26
CA LYS A 132 4.03 -8.65 17.87
C LYS A 132 4.67 -7.33 17.44
N TYR A 133 4.28 -6.78 16.28
CA TYR A 133 4.90 -5.63 15.65
C TYR A 133 4.05 -4.35 15.70
N VAL A 134 2.81 -4.43 16.20
CA VAL A 134 1.84 -3.32 16.22
C VAL A 134 2.45 -2.04 16.79
N ARG A 135 3.13 -2.13 17.94
CA ARG A 135 3.73 -0.96 18.59
C ARG A 135 4.82 -0.31 17.71
N PHE A 136 5.65 -1.12 17.08
CA PHE A 136 6.70 -0.64 16.18
C PHE A 136 6.10 0.02 14.92
N ILE A 137 5.11 -0.62 14.33
CA ILE A 137 4.40 -0.14 13.13
C ILE A 137 3.68 1.19 13.42
N SER A 138 2.99 1.29 14.55
CA SER A 138 2.24 2.50 14.93
C SER A 138 3.14 3.73 15.11
N VAL A 139 4.36 3.56 15.68
CA VAL A 139 5.33 4.66 15.84
C VAL A 139 5.81 5.21 14.50
N SER A 140 5.88 4.37 13.47
CA SER A 140 6.31 4.78 12.12
C SER A 140 5.18 5.33 11.24
N GLY A 141 3.95 5.47 11.75
CA GLY A 141 2.77 5.84 10.96
C GLY A 141 2.45 4.83 9.86
N GLY A 142 2.79 3.55 10.09
CA GLY A 142 2.61 2.47 9.14
C GLY A 142 1.29 1.71 9.31
N GLY A 143 1.30 0.42 8.93
CA GLY A 143 0.09 -0.39 8.97
C GLY A 143 0.33 -1.84 8.57
N ALA A 144 -0.69 -2.46 8.00
CA ALA A 144 -0.59 -3.80 7.43
C ALA A 144 -0.97 -3.77 5.94
N THR A 145 -0.32 -4.64 5.16
CA THR A 145 -0.61 -4.81 3.73
C THR A 145 -0.82 -6.28 3.43
N VAL A 146 -1.86 -6.59 2.67
CA VAL A 146 -2.02 -7.91 2.06
C VAL A 146 -1.64 -7.80 0.60
N SER A 147 -0.60 -8.55 0.21
CA SER A 147 0.07 -8.54 -1.09
C SER A 147 0.44 -9.96 -1.54
N GLY A 148 1.45 -10.13 -2.39
CA GLY A 148 2.03 -11.42 -2.77
C GLY A 148 1.89 -11.74 -4.24
N GLY A 149 1.12 -12.81 -4.57
CA GLY A 149 0.66 -13.08 -5.93
C GLY A 149 -0.47 -12.12 -6.30
N GLU A 150 -1.71 -12.55 -6.07
CA GLU A 150 -2.91 -11.71 -6.21
C GLU A 150 -3.87 -12.02 -5.04
N PRO A 151 -3.98 -11.10 -4.07
CA PRO A 151 -4.80 -11.33 -2.88
C PRO A 151 -6.26 -11.63 -3.17
N LEU A 152 -6.82 -11.04 -4.24
CA LEU A 152 -8.20 -11.27 -4.64
C LEU A 152 -8.43 -12.66 -5.26
N LEU A 153 -7.38 -13.48 -5.41
CA LEU A 153 -7.54 -14.91 -5.67
C LEU A 153 -8.08 -15.64 -4.43
N GLN A 154 -7.81 -15.13 -3.23
CA GLN A 154 -8.23 -15.63 -1.93
C GLN A 154 -9.10 -14.61 -1.16
N PRO A 155 -10.22 -14.11 -1.71
CA PRO A 155 -10.91 -12.91 -1.22
C PRO A 155 -11.50 -13.08 0.19
N VAL A 156 -11.89 -14.28 0.59
CA VAL A 156 -12.42 -14.55 1.94
C VAL A 156 -11.31 -14.42 2.98
N PHE A 157 -10.16 -15.02 2.73
CA PHE A 157 -9.00 -14.96 3.62
C PHE A 157 -8.43 -13.53 3.67
N THR A 158 -8.27 -12.88 2.52
CA THR A 158 -7.84 -11.48 2.42
C THR A 158 -8.76 -10.55 3.21
N GLY A 159 -10.08 -10.70 3.03
CA GLY A 159 -11.06 -9.87 3.75
C GLY A 159 -11.01 -10.09 5.26
N GLU A 160 -10.83 -11.33 5.73
CA GLU A 160 -10.67 -11.61 7.16
C GLU A 160 -9.39 -11.00 7.73
N LEU A 161 -8.27 -11.10 7.00
CA LEU A 161 -7.01 -10.48 7.43
C LEU A 161 -7.15 -8.97 7.57
N LEU A 162 -7.67 -8.28 6.53
CA LEU A 162 -7.86 -6.82 6.54
C LEU A 162 -8.80 -6.40 7.67
N HIS A 163 -9.93 -7.09 7.83
CA HIS A 163 -10.88 -6.83 8.91
C HIS A 163 -10.22 -6.91 10.29
N ARG A 164 -9.51 -7.98 10.57
CA ARG A 164 -8.90 -8.22 11.87
C ARG A 164 -7.69 -7.30 12.13
N MET A 165 -6.86 -7.04 11.11
CA MET A 165 -5.76 -6.07 11.20
C MET A 165 -6.28 -4.67 11.53
N LYS A 166 -7.42 -4.28 10.96
CA LYS A 166 -8.07 -2.99 11.21
C LYS A 166 -8.74 -2.93 12.57
N HIS A 167 -9.61 -3.89 12.89
CA HIS A 167 -10.50 -3.80 14.06
C HIS A 167 -9.93 -4.41 15.34
N GLU A 168 -9.08 -5.46 15.25
CA GLU A 168 -8.46 -6.06 16.43
C GLU A 168 -7.11 -5.41 16.75
N LEU A 169 -6.30 -5.07 15.72
CA LEU A 169 -4.96 -4.53 15.92
C LEU A 169 -4.89 -3.00 15.76
N GLY A 170 -5.96 -2.35 15.30
CA GLY A 170 -6.00 -0.90 15.09
C GLY A 170 -5.02 -0.39 14.02
N LEU A 171 -4.65 -1.24 13.05
CA LEU A 171 -3.70 -0.90 12.01
C LEU A 171 -4.40 -0.29 10.79
N HIS A 172 -3.76 0.69 10.16
CA HIS A 172 -4.12 1.13 8.82
C HIS A 172 -3.89 -0.02 7.84
N THR A 173 -4.89 -0.33 7.00
CA THR A 173 -4.88 -1.51 6.11
C THR A 173 -4.67 -1.13 4.66
N ALA A 174 -3.88 -1.91 3.94
CA ALA A 174 -3.71 -1.76 2.51
C ALA A 174 -3.90 -3.09 1.76
N LEU A 175 -4.51 -3.00 0.59
CA LEU A 175 -4.63 -4.09 -0.38
C LEU A 175 -3.71 -3.79 -1.56
N ASP A 176 -2.70 -4.62 -1.81
CA ASP A 176 -1.83 -4.54 -2.98
C ASP A 176 -2.31 -5.54 -4.04
N THR A 177 -2.79 -5.04 -5.17
CA THR A 177 -3.47 -5.86 -6.18
C THR A 177 -3.25 -5.34 -7.60
N SER A 178 -3.25 -6.26 -8.56
CA SER A 178 -3.33 -5.92 -9.98
C SER A 178 -4.72 -5.41 -10.41
N GLY A 179 -5.72 -5.55 -9.56
CA GLY A 179 -7.12 -5.26 -9.88
C GLY A 179 -7.79 -6.23 -10.87
N PHE A 180 -7.04 -7.17 -11.45
CA PHE A 180 -7.59 -8.12 -12.45
C PHE A 180 -8.74 -8.96 -11.91
N LEU A 181 -8.70 -9.32 -10.64
CA LEU A 181 -9.76 -10.03 -9.94
C LEU A 181 -10.67 -9.10 -9.12
N GLY A 182 -10.72 -7.81 -9.42
CA GLY A 182 -11.45 -6.79 -8.66
C GLY A 182 -12.94 -7.09 -8.48
N ALA A 183 -13.58 -7.80 -9.43
CA ALA A 183 -14.95 -8.28 -9.28
C ALA A 183 -15.16 -9.23 -8.09
N ARG A 184 -14.10 -9.84 -7.55
CA ARG A 184 -14.15 -10.71 -6.36
C ARG A 184 -14.01 -9.96 -5.04
N ALA A 185 -13.59 -8.70 -5.07
CA ALA A 185 -13.55 -7.86 -3.88
C ALA A 185 -14.98 -7.53 -3.44
N THR A 186 -15.37 -7.98 -2.26
CA THR A 186 -16.68 -7.63 -1.68
C THR A 186 -16.65 -6.21 -1.13
N ASP A 187 -17.82 -5.56 -1.01
CA ASP A 187 -17.89 -4.24 -0.37
C ASP A 187 -17.45 -4.29 1.10
N ALA A 188 -17.63 -5.43 1.78
CA ALA A 188 -17.12 -5.62 3.13
C ALA A 188 -15.59 -5.58 3.16
N LEU A 189 -14.91 -6.30 2.24
CA LEU A 189 -13.45 -6.27 2.11
C LEU A 189 -12.95 -4.85 1.84
N LEU A 190 -13.60 -4.13 0.92
CA LEU A 190 -13.21 -2.77 0.56
C LEU A 190 -13.43 -1.76 1.71
N ARG A 191 -14.50 -1.90 2.51
CA ARG A 191 -14.69 -1.07 3.73
C ARG A 191 -13.60 -1.28 4.79
N ASP A 192 -13.03 -2.48 4.85
CA ASP A 192 -11.93 -2.79 5.77
C ASP A 192 -10.54 -2.50 5.18
N THR A 193 -10.49 -1.90 3.97
CA THR A 193 -9.28 -1.47 3.27
C THR A 193 -9.21 0.06 3.34
N ASP A 194 -8.14 0.62 3.94
CA ASP A 194 -7.95 2.07 3.98
C ASP A 194 -7.29 2.59 2.71
N LEU A 195 -6.42 1.79 2.09
CA LEU A 195 -5.67 2.14 0.89
C LEU A 195 -5.61 0.97 -0.09
N VAL A 196 -5.83 1.23 -1.37
CA VAL A 196 -5.53 0.25 -2.42
C VAL A 196 -4.27 0.66 -3.17
N LEU A 197 -3.26 -0.21 -3.17
CA LEU A 197 -2.09 -0.12 -4.05
C LEU A 197 -2.47 -0.83 -5.35
N LEU A 198 -2.80 -0.06 -6.37
CA LEU A 198 -3.29 -0.60 -7.64
C LEU A 198 -2.21 -0.61 -8.70
N ASP A 199 -1.79 -1.78 -9.13
CA ASP A 199 -0.86 -1.93 -10.24
C ASP A 199 -1.55 -1.68 -11.59
N LEU A 200 -1.31 -0.53 -12.20
CA LEU A 200 -1.73 -0.22 -13.56
C LEU A 200 -0.54 -0.42 -14.51
N LYS A 201 -0.43 -1.61 -15.06
CA LYS A 201 0.82 -2.07 -15.71
C LYS A 201 1.03 -1.57 -17.14
N SER A 202 -0.01 -1.07 -17.80
CA SER A 202 -0.03 -0.41 -19.10
C SER A 202 -1.41 0.15 -19.37
N TRP A 203 -1.50 1.20 -20.18
CA TRP A 203 -2.75 1.69 -20.76
C TRP A 203 -3.06 1.00 -22.08
N ASP A 204 -2.01 0.68 -22.88
CA ASP A 204 -2.18 -0.03 -24.12
C ASP A 204 -2.57 -1.50 -23.87
N PRO A 205 -3.70 -1.99 -24.42
CA PRO A 205 -4.21 -3.33 -24.15
C PRO A 205 -3.27 -4.45 -24.63
N ASP A 206 -2.56 -4.25 -25.72
CA ASP A 206 -1.67 -5.26 -26.29
C ASP A 206 -0.39 -5.34 -25.45
N THR A 207 0.17 -4.21 -25.06
CA THR A 207 1.29 -4.12 -24.11
C THR A 207 0.90 -4.70 -22.75
N TYR A 208 -0.30 -4.37 -22.22
CA TYR A 208 -0.79 -4.95 -20.96
C TYR A 208 -0.87 -6.48 -21.06
N LYS A 209 -1.45 -6.99 -22.15
CA LYS A 209 -1.54 -8.43 -22.40
C LYS A 209 -0.17 -9.09 -22.56
N LYS A 210 0.75 -8.44 -23.26
CA LYS A 210 2.15 -8.89 -23.40
C LYS A 210 2.84 -8.96 -22.03
N VAL A 211 2.67 -7.94 -21.19
CA VAL A 211 3.26 -7.86 -19.86
C VAL A 211 2.69 -8.90 -18.91
N THR A 212 1.36 -9.06 -18.88
CA THR A 212 0.64 -9.77 -17.79
C THR A 212 0.09 -11.13 -18.19
N GLY A 213 -0.02 -11.41 -19.51
CA GLY A 213 -0.74 -12.56 -20.05
C GLY A 213 -2.27 -12.44 -19.94
N ARG A 214 -2.82 -11.26 -19.56
CA ARG A 214 -4.25 -11.06 -19.28
C ARG A 214 -4.78 -9.78 -19.95
N PRO A 215 -6.11 -9.67 -20.18
CA PRO A 215 -6.70 -8.44 -20.71
C PRO A 215 -6.70 -7.32 -19.65
N LEU A 216 -6.56 -6.07 -20.11
CA LEU A 216 -6.53 -4.85 -19.28
C LEU A 216 -7.90 -4.53 -18.64
N ARG A 217 -9.00 -4.76 -19.37
CA ARG A 217 -10.34 -4.28 -19.01
C ARG A 217 -10.77 -4.53 -17.56
N PRO A 218 -10.58 -5.74 -16.97
CA PRO A 218 -10.97 -5.98 -15.57
C PRO A 218 -10.27 -5.06 -14.56
N THR A 219 -8.99 -4.72 -14.78
CA THR A 219 -8.24 -3.78 -13.93
C THR A 219 -8.84 -2.36 -14.01
N LEU A 220 -9.18 -1.89 -15.22
CA LEU A 220 -9.80 -0.57 -15.41
C LEU A 220 -11.21 -0.51 -14.78
N ASP A 221 -11.99 -1.58 -14.90
CA ASP A 221 -13.33 -1.65 -14.30
C ASP A 221 -13.24 -1.64 -12.77
N PHE A 222 -12.25 -2.31 -12.19
CA PHE A 222 -12.02 -2.26 -10.75
C PHE A 222 -11.57 -0.86 -10.29
N ALA A 223 -10.66 -0.21 -11.04
CA ALA A 223 -10.23 1.16 -10.73
C ALA A 223 -11.42 2.15 -10.70
N ARG A 224 -12.33 2.05 -11.67
CA ARG A 224 -13.56 2.87 -11.69
C ARG A 224 -14.45 2.58 -10.49
N ARG A 225 -14.67 1.29 -10.15
CA ARG A 225 -15.43 0.92 -8.96
C ARG A 225 -14.82 1.50 -7.67
N LEU A 226 -13.49 1.51 -7.54
CA LEU A 226 -12.83 2.14 -6.41
C LEU A 226 -13.08 3.66 -6.36
N ALA A 227 -13.10 4.32 -7.52
CA ALA A 227 -13.45 5.73 -7.62
C ALA A 227 -14.90 6.00 -7.22
N ASP A 228 -15.86 5.20 -7.72
CA ASP A 228 -17.27 5.30 -7.36
C ASP A 228 -17.51 5.12 -5.85
N LEU A 229 -16.68 4.32 -5.19
CA LEU A 229 -16.72 4.10 -3.74
C LEU A 229 -15.94 5.16 -2.93
N GLY A 230 -15.22 6.08 -3.57
CA GLY A 230 -14.35 7.05 -2.91
C GLY A 230 -13.15 6.40 -2.18
N GLN A 231 -12.76 5.20 -2.60
CA GLN A 231 -11.65 4.44 -2.00
C GLN A 231 -10.32 5.08 -2.36
N GLU A 232 -9.46 5.37 -1.38
CA GLU A 232 -8.13 5.92 -1.66
C GLU A 232 -7.27 4.93 -2.43
N VAL A 233 -6.58 5.42 -3.49
CA VAL A 233 -5.74 4.61 -4.37
C VAL A 233 -4.37 5.26 -4.54
N HIS A 234 -3.32 4.44 -4.38
CA HIS A 234 -2.00 4.71 -4.96
C HIS A 234 -1.86 3.87 -6.23
N VAL A 235 -1.64 4.51 -7.36
CA VAL A 235 -1.34 3.82 -8.60
C VAL A 235 0.14 3.47 -8.65
N ARG A 236 0.46 2.23 -9.02
CA ARG A 236 1.83 1.74 -9.20
C ARG A 236 2.06 1.43 -10.67
N PHE A 237 3.05 2.08 -11.26
CA PHE A 237 3.42 1.91 -12.66
C PHE A 237 4.89 1.56 -12.78
N VAL A 238 5.20 0.38 -13.32
CA VAL A 238 6.59 -0.06 -13.56
C VAL A 238 7.04 0.43 -14.92
N LEU A 239 8.05 1.31 -14.94
CA LEU A 239 8.67 1.85 -16.16
C LEU A 239 9.75 0.87 -16.66
N VAL A 240 9.48 0.19 -17.76
CA VAL A 240 10.37 -0.80 -18.38
C VAL A 240 10.77 -0.30 -19.77
N PRO A 241 12.06 0.03 -20.01
CA PRO A 241 12.53 0.49 -21.32
C PRO A 241 12.21 -0.48 -22.45
N GLY A 242 11.65 0.04 -23.55
CA GLY A 242 11.23 -0.73 -24.71
C GLY A 242 9.99 -1.59 -24.52
N LEU A 243 9.28 -1.43 -23.39
CA LEU A 243 8.07 -2.23 -23.11
C LEU A 243 6.90 -1.37 -22.60
N THR A 244 7.07 -0.64 -21.50
CA THR A 244 6.00 0.19 -20.92
C THR A 244 6.28 1.68 -20.99
N ASP A 245 7.46 2.07 -21.45
CA ASP A 245 7.98 3.46 -21.51
C ASP A 245 7.55 4.23 -22.76
N ASP A 246 6.73 3.64 -23.64
CA ASP A 246 6.17 4.38 -24.78
C ASP A 246 5.42 5.64 -24.29
N PRO A 247 5.70 6.83 -24.83
CA PRO A 247 5.08 8.07 -24.38
C PRO A 247 3.55 8.06 -24.41
N ALA A 248 2.92 7.45 -25.41
CA ALA A 248 1.46 7.37 -25.50
C ALA A 248 0.89 6.41 -24.43
N ASN A 249 1.66 5.38 -24.06
CA ASN A 249 1.28 4.47 -22.97
C ASN A 249 1.35 5.18 -21.61
N VAL A 250 2.42 5.91 -21.32
CA VAL A 250 2.58 6.67 -20.06
C VAL A 250 1.50 7.75 -19.96
N GLU A 251 1.27 8.50 -21.05
CA GLU A 251 0.20 9.51 -21.15
C GLU A 251 -1.19 8.90 -20.88
N GLY A 252 -1.49 7.76 -21.49
CA GLY A 252 -2.77 7.07 -21.28
C GLY A 252 -2.98 6.62 -19.84
N VAL A 253 -1.93 6.10 -19.16
CA VAL A 253 -1.98 5.76 -17.73
C VAL A 253 -2.25 7.01 -16.89
N ALA A 254 -1.54 8.12 -17.17
CA ALA A 254 -1.66 9.37 -16.43
C ALA A 254 -3.07 9.99 -16.59
N ALA A 255 -3.55 10.12 -17.81
CA ALA A 255 -4.89 10.62 -18.10
C ALA A 255 -6.00 9.79 -17.43
N PHE A 256 -5.89 8.46 -17.51
CA PHE A 256 -6.84 7.57 -16.85
C PHE A 256 -6.81 7.72 -15.34
N ALA A 257 -5.63 7.71 -14.71
CA ALA A 257 -5.48 7.84 -13.27
C ALA A 257 -6.02 9.19 -12.76
N ALA A 258 -5.74 10.28 -13.46
CA ALA A 258 -6.28 11.60 -13.14
C ALA A 258 -7.80 11.67 -13.25
N GLY A 259 -8.37 11.01 -14.27
CA GLY A 259 -9.83 10.95 -14.47
C GLY A 259 -10.60 10.18 -13.39
N LEU A 260 -9.92 9.39 -12.54
CA LEU A 260 -10.57 8.65 -11.44
C LEU A 260 -10.93 9.55 -10.25
N GLY A 261 -10.13 10.60 -9.97
CA GLY A 261 -10.39 11.56 -8.90
C GLY A 261 -10.11 11.08 -7.47
N ASN A 262 -9.78 9.81 -7.27
CA ASN A 262 -9.48 9.18 -5.97
C ASN A 262 -8.03 8.71 -5.85
N VAL A 263 -7.19 9.04 -6.82
CA VAL A 263 -5.75 8.70 -6.81
C VAL A 263 -5.00 9.77 -6.04
N SER A 264 -4.50 9.43 -4.86
CA SER A 264 -3.72 10.36 -4.02
C SER A 264 -2.23 10.36 -4.36
N ARG A 265 -1.72 9.29 -5.00
CA ARG A 265 -0.31 9.14 -5.36
C ARG A 265 -0.11 8.20 -6.55
N VAL A 266 0.93 8.47 -7.32
CA VAL A 266 1.45 7.57 -8.35
C VAL A 266 2.90 7.23 -8.05
N ASP A 267 3.19 5.95 -7.88
CA ASP A 267 4.55 5.44 -7.74
C ASP A 267 5.07 4.99 -9.12
N VAL A 268 5.98 5.79 -9.72
CA VAL A 268 6.67 5.40 -10.93
C VAL A 268 7.89 4.59 -10.55
N LEU A 269 7.76 3.27 -10.66
CA LEU A 269 8.74 2.30 -10.21
C LEU A 269 9.73 1.98 -11.34
N PRO A 270 11.03 2.26 -11.18
CA PRO A 270 12.00 1.87 -12.18
C PRO A 270 12.15 0.36 -12.22
N PHE A 271 12.11 -0.23 -13.42
CA PHE A 271 12.39 -1.65 -13.62
C PHE A 271 13.79 -2.00 -13.12
N HIS A 272 13.90 -3.12 -12.42
CA HIS A 272 15.16 -3.73 -12.00
C HIS A 272 15.07 -5.26 -11.98
N LYS A 273 16.22 -5.93 -11.97
CA LYS A 273 16.33 -7.39 -12.12
C LYS A 273 16.46 -8.16 -10.80
N LEU A 274 16.10 -7.57 -9.66
CA LEU A 274 16.24 -8.21 -8.34
C LEU A 274 15.48 -9.55 -8.21
N GLY A 275 14.40 -9.73 -8.98
CA GLY A 275 13.65 -10.98 -9.03
C GLY A 275 14.28 -12.10 -9.88
N GLU A 276 15.29 -11.81 -10.71
CA GLU A 276 15.81 -12.75 -11.72
C GLU A 276 16.30 -14.07 -11.12
N ALA A 277 16.97 -14.03 -9.97
CA ALA A 277 17.42 -15.23 -9.28
C ALA A 277 16.27 -16.20 -8.95
N LYS A 278 15.08 -15.69 -8.64
CA LYS A 278 13.88 -16.50 -8.38
C LYS A 278 13.37 -17.18 -9.68
N TRP A 279 13.45 -16.47 -10.81
CA TRP A 279 13.11 -17.06 -12.11
C TRP A 279 14.03 -18.22 -12.45
N GLN A 280 15.34 -18.05 -12.24
CA GLN A 280 16.35 -19.10 -12.45
C GLN A 280 16.09 -20.29 -11.53
N ALA A 281 15.81 -20.07 -10.24
CA ALA A 281 15.50 -21.11 -9.27
C ALA A 281 14.24 -21.93 -9.67
N LEU A 282 13.30 -21.30 -10.36
CA LEU A 282 12.09 -21.95 -10.89
C LEU A 282 12.29 -22.59 -12.28
N ALA A 283 13.51 -22.58 -12.81
CA ALA A 283 13.84 -23.02 -14.17
C ALA A 283 12.94 -22.34 -15.24
N LYS A 284 12.63 -21.05 -15.05
CA LYS A 284 11.83 -20.22 -15.96
C LYS A 284 12.71 -19.20 -16.67
N PRO A 285 12.49 -18.98 -17.98
CA PRO A 285 13.23 -17.95 -18.70
C PRO A 285 12.80 -16.55 -18.22
N PHE A 286 13.77 -15.72 -17.83
CA PHE A 286 13.54 -14.30 -17.56
C PHE A 286 13.78 -13.52 -18.86
N THR A 287 12.71 -13.23 -19.58
CA THR A 287 12.77 -12.66 -20.94
C THR A 287 13.28 -11.21 -20.98
N LEU A 288 13.37 -10.55 -19.84
CA LEU A 288 13.88 -9.18 -19.70
C LEU A 288 15.35 -9.13 -19.24
N HIS A 289 16.08 -10.26 -19.38
CA HIS A 289 17.49 -10.34 -18.96
C HIS A 289 18.35 -9.23 -19.55
N ASP A 290 18.20 -8.93 -20.87
CA ASP A 290 18.97 -7.92 -21.56
C ASP A 290 18.36 -6.51 -21.49
N THR A 291 17.15 -6.37 -20.91
CA THR A 291 16.50 -5.05 -20.77
C THR A 291 17.24 -4.24 -19.70
N PRO A 292 17.71 -3.01 -20.00
CA PRO A 292 18.36 -2.16 -19.02
C PRO A 292 17.34 -1.63 -18.01
N SER A 293 17.81 -1.22 -16.83
CA SER A 293 17.00 -0.37 -15.95
C SER A 293 16.84 1.01 -16.59
N PRO A 294 15.70 1.70 -16.41
CA PRO A 294 15.54 3.05 -16.91
C PRO A 294 16.54 4.01 -16.26
N THR A 295 16.97 5.02 -16.99
CA THR A 295 17.81 6.08 -16.42
C THR A 295 17.01 6.99 -15.48
N HIS A 296 17.71 7.78 -14.68
CA HIS A 296 17.05 8.76 -13.81
C HIS A 296 16.24 9.78 -14.62
N GLU A 297 16.73 10.19 -15.80
CA GLU A 297 16.05 11.11 -16.70
C GLU A 297 14.77 10.50 -17.27
N GLN A 298 14.78 9.22 -17.64
CA GLN A 298 13.58 8.52 -18.12
C GLN A 298 12.51 8.43 -17.02
N VAL A 299 12.92 8.10 -15.79
CA VAL A 299 12.00 8.04 -14.63
C VAL A 299 11.46 9.44 -14.31
N ALA A 300 12.32 10.49 -14.34
CA ALA A 300 11.91 11.86 -14.11
C ALA A 300 10.92 12.33 -15.19
N ALA A 301 11.20 12.05 -16.46
CA ALA A 301 10.31 12.39 -17.57
C ALA A 301 8.93 11.71 -17.43
N ALA A 302 8.90 10.43 -17.08
CA ALA A 302 7.63 9.73 -16.83
C ALA A 302 6.85 10.37 -15.66
N ARG A 303 7.52 10.73 -14.55
CA ARG A 303 6.88 11.41 -13.41
C ARG A 303 6.29 12.76 -13.80
N GLU A 304 6.98 13.53 -14.68
CA GLU A 304 6.47 14.82 -15.15
C GLU A 304 5.18 14.67 -15.96
N VAL A 305 5.02 13.59 -16.74
CA VAL A 305 3.74 13.30 -17.42
C VAL A 305 2.60 13.17 -16.41
N PHE A 306 2.77 12.40 -15.36
CA PHE A 306 1.76 12.27 -14.30
C PHE A 306 1.47 13.59 -13.59
N ARG A 307 2.52 14.39 -13.31
CA ARG A 307 2.38 15.70 -12.65
C ARG A 307 1.65 16.71 -13.55
N ALA A 308 1.87 16.68 -14.87
CA ALA A 308 1.15 17.49 -15.82
C ALA A 308 -0.37 17.22 -15.82
N HIS A 309 -0.78 16.03 -15.43
CA HIS A 309 -2.18 15.65 -15.19
C HIS A 309 -2.69 15.99 -13.77
N GLY A 310 -1.92 16.73 -12.95
CA GLY A 310 -2.30 17.13 -11.60
C GLY A 310 -2.11 16.04 -10.53
N LEU A 311 -1.42 14.94 -10.85
CA LEU A 311 -1.18 13.83 -9.93
C LEU A 311 0.12 14.03 -9.12
N THR A 312 0.13 13.57 -7.88
CA THR A 312 1.36 13.48 -7.07
C THR A 312 2.16 12.27 -7.53
N ALA A 313 3.24 12.46 -8.28
CA ALA A 313 4.10 11.37 -8.77
C ALA A 313 5.48 11.38 -8.09
N VAL A 314 5.92 10.19 -7.63
CA VAL A 314 7.20 9.95 -6.95
C VAL A 314 8.01 8.84 -7.61
#